data_26eb88649cba8025c1902fe61fe4fe7f
#
_entry.id   26eb88649cba8025c1902fe61fe4fe7f
#
_cell.length_a   1.000
_cell.length_b   1.000
_cell.length_c   1.000
_cell.angle_alpha   90.00
_cell.angle_beta   90.00
_cell.angle_gamma   90.00
#
_symmetry.space_group_name_H-M   'P 1'
#
loop_
_entity.id
_entity.type
_entity.pdbx_description
1 polymer ?
#
loop_
_entity_poly.entity_id
_entity_poly.type
_entity_poly.pdbx_seq_one_letter_code
_entity_poly.pdbx_strand_id
1 'polypeptide(L)'
;MNFRNVMAALAAACVLTACGGGGGGASNPGAPPVTRTTPTPAATQKIQHVVILIQENRSFDNLFATFPGADGATTGTLHDGKTFKLTEAPALAGKELNHMRSGFLTEYDGGKMDGFDQIGFGSSGTGGPAGKYPLRYVNPARIQPYWFFASHYALADHLFQTQGSGSFTAHQDLIAGGTAINATESLIDFPSRGPWGCDAPSGTKTSLLTDKEVYLFNKGPFPCLKYATIADRLDAAGLTWRYYTPPLSPGSSGFLWNAFDAINAVRYGPDWANVVSPETTVFKDIAANHLPAVSWVIPTGNNSDHASAVDTGPQWIASVVDAIGKSPAWNTTAILVVWDDWGGYFDHVAPPQLDYQGLGFRVPMIVISPYVKKPGYVSHTQYEFGSILRFIEQNWGLKPLGTTDVRATSIGDIFDLQLSPRAFQPAPDAMPPSFFERRASSFDPPDDE
;
A
#
# COMPACT_ATOMS: atom_id res chain seq x y z
N MET A 1 3.77 21.73 67.45
CA MET A 1 2.37 21.74 67.92
C MET A 1 1.68 20.56 67.28
N ASN A 2 1.58 19.58 67.96
CA ASN A 2 0.63 18.55 68.42
C ASN A 2 -0.80 18.71 67.94
N PHE A 3 -1.36 17.59 67.48
CA PHE A 3 -2.51 16.76 67.91
C PHE A 3 -2.91 15.88 66.70
N ARG A 4 -2.69 14.60 66.68
CA ARG A 4 -3.27 13.41 67.36
C ARG A 4 -4.70 13.05 66.92
N ASN A 5 -4.75 11.89 66.28
CA ASN A 5 -5.66 10.70 66.41
C ASN A 5 -7.18 10.88 66.23
N VAL A 6 -7.80 9.94 65.44
CA VAL A 6 -8.53 8.78 66.01
C VAL A 6 -8.81 7.74 64.91
N MET A 7 -8.55 6.46 65.25
CA MET A 7 -8.95 5.23 64.55
C MET A 7 -10.44 4.94 64.67
N ALA A 8 -10.95 4.20 63.71
CA ALA A 8 -12.02 3.18 63.97
C ALA A 8 -11.88 2.01 62.97
N ALA A 9 -11.55 0.87 63.51
CA ALA A 9 -11.54 -0.42 62.88
C ALA A 9 -12.92 -1.11 63.08
N LEU A 10 -13.38 -1.81 62.07
CA LEU A 10 -14.41 -2.86 62.25
C LEU A 10 -13.96 -4.11 61.49
N ALA A 11 -13.71 -5.14 62.27
CA ALA A 11 -13.46 -6.51 61.84
C ALA A 11 -14.82 -7.27 61.78
N ALA A 12 -14.99 -8.12 60.81
CA ALA A 12 -15.97 -9.19 60.86
C ALA A 12 -15.36 -10.47 60.24
N ALA A 13 -15.62 -11.55 60.92
CA ALA A 13 -14.85 -12.75 61.01
C ALA A 13 -15.08 -13.79 59.92
N CYS A 14 -14.08 -14.63 59.78
CA CYS A 14 -14.02 -15.88 59.03
C CYS A 14 -14.97 -16.96 59.52
N VAL A 15 -15.42 -17.79 58.56
CA VAL A 15 -15.71 -19.19 58.86
C VAL A 15 -15.00 -20.07 57.84
N LEU A 16 -14.01 -20.79 58.32
CA LEU A 16 -13.35 -21.88 57.62
C LEU A 16 -14.12 -23.17 57.85
N THR A 17 -14.49 -23.87 56.80
CA THR A 17 -14.75 -25.30 56.85
C THR A 17 -13.85 -26.01 55.84
N ALA A 18 -12.90 -26.74 56.33
CA ALA A 18 -12.12 -27.72 55.62
C ALA A 18 -12.85 -29.07 55.61
N CYS A 19 -12.92 -29.69 54.44
CA CYS A 19 -12.99 -31.16 54.35
C CYS A 19 -12.22 -31.59 53.09
N GLY A 20 -11.31 -32.51 53.31
CA GLY A 20 -10.40 -32.99 52.31
C GLY A 20 -10.90 -34.18 51.52
N GLY A 21 -10.17 -34.55 50.54
CA GLY A 21 -10.09 -35.92 50.02
C GLY A 21 -10.29 -36.08 48.50
N GLY A 22 -9.27 -36.58 47.83
CA GLY A 22 -9.44 -37.47 46.67
C GLY A 22 -9.11 -36.89 45.32
N GLY A 23 -7.98 -37.37 44.75
CA GLY A 23 -7.49 -37.06 43.45
C GLY A 23 -8.37 -37.53 42.28
N GLY A 24 -8.26 -36.85 41.18
CA GLY A 24 -8.85 -37.19 39.89
C GLY A 24 -8.55 -36.06 38.93
N GLY A 25 -7.56 -36.30 38.05
CA GLY A 25 -7.25 -35.36 36.96
C GLY A 25 -8.45 -35.26 36.01
N ALA A 26 -9.07 -34.09 35.99
CA ALA A 26 -10.03 -33.71 34.96
C ALA A 26 -9.34 -32.72 34.00
N SER A 27 -9.11 -33.19 32.80
CA SER A 27 -8.80 -32.36 31.64
C SER A 27 -9.93 -31.35 31.43
N ASN A 28 -9.58 -30.08 31.50
CA ASN A 28 -10.49 -28.98 31.19
C ASN A 28 -10.97 -29.15 29.74
N PRO A 29 -12.29 -29.27 29.45
CA PRO A 29 -12.76 -29.26 28.07
C PRO A 29 -12.53 -27.85 27.51
N GLY A 30 -11.74 -27.81 26.45
CA GLY A 30 -11.41 -26.57 25.72
C GLY A 30 -12.70 -25.82 25.40
N ALA A 31 -12.64 -24.50 25.55
CA ALA A 31 -13.75 -23.63 25.16
C ALA A 31 -14.03 -23.89 23.64
N PRO A 32 -15.32 -23.96 23.26
CA PRO A 32 -15.66 -24.17 21.86
C PRO A 32 -15.05 -23.05 21.00
N PRO A 33 -14.59 -23.36 19.77
CA PRO A 33 -14.09 -22.34 18.87
C PRO A 33 -15.18 -21.27 18.69
N VAL A 34 -14.82 -20.01 18.94
CA VAL A 34 -15.69 -18.88 18.64
C VAL A 34 -15.80 -18.81 17.12
N THR A 35 -16.88 -19.35 16.59
CA THR A 35 -17.28 -19.15 15.19
C THR A 35 -17.62 -17.66 15.07
N ARG A 36 -16.68 -16.86 14.57
CA ARG A 36 -16.97 -15.52 14.08
C ARG A 36 -18.01 -15.66 12.97
N THR A 37 -19.26 -15.38 13.26
CA THR A 37 -20.28 -15.19 12.24
C THR A 37 -19.92 -13.93 11.48
N THR A 38 -19.46 -14.07 10.24
CA THR A 38 -19.22 -12.96 9.33
C THR A 38 -20.54 -12.21 9.17
N PRO A 39 -20.63 -10.90 9.49
CA PRO A 39 -21.81 -10.12 9.13
C PRO A 39 -21.89 -10.13 7.61
N THR A 40 -22.97 -10.65 7.05
CA THR A 40 -23.26 -10.51 5.64
C THR A 40 -23.44 -9.01 5.36
N PRO A 41 -22.69 -8.39 4.42
CA PRO A 41 -22.91 -7.01 4.06
C PRO A 41 -24.40 -6.79 3.76
N ALA A 42 -24.94 -5.64 4.15
CA ALA A 42 -26.33 -5.33 3.87
C ALA A 42 -26.56 -5.47 2.35
N ALA A 43 -27.57 -6.22 1.94
CA ALA A 43 -27.87 -6.55 0.54
C ALA A 43 -28.09 -5.32 -0.38
N THR A 44 -28.07 -4.11 0.18
CA THR A 44 -28.19 -2.82 -0.51
C THR A 44 -26.85 -2.16 -0.85
N GLN A 45 -25.72 -2.66 -0.32
CA GLN A 45 -24.41 -2.04 -0.55
C GLN A 45 -23.86 -2.42 -1.91
N LYS A 46 -23.59 -1.41 -2.76
CA LYS A 46 -23.14 -1.61 -4.13
C LYS A 46 -21.70 -2.14 -4.20
N ILE A 47 -20.81 -1.63 -3.37
CA ILE A 47 -19.41 -2.08 -3.29
C ILE A 47 -19.26 -2.89 -2.01
N GLN A 48 -19.04 -4.19 -2.14
CA GLN A 48 -18.84 -5.14 -1.06
C GLN A 48 -17.39 -5.62 -0.98
N HIS A 49 -16.61 -5.35 -2.02
CA HIS A 49 -15.20 -5.71 -2.12
C HIS A 49 -14.39 -4.54 -2.63
N VAL A 50 -13.36 -4.15 -1.90
CA VAL A 50 -12.31 -3.22 -2.35
C VAL A 50 -11.01 -4.02 -2.44
N VAL A 51 -10.43 -4.09 -3.63
CA VAL A 51 -9.19 -4.82 -3.89
C VAL A 51 -8.13 -3.83 -4.32
N ILE A 52 -7.05 -3.73 -3.55
CA ILE A 52 -5.93 -2.84 -3.79
C ILE A 52 -4.79 -3.69 -4.33
N LEU A 53 -4.50 -3.52 -5.61
CA LEU A 53 -3.39 -4.17 -6.29
C LEU A 53 -2.23 -3.18 -6.29
N ILE A 54 -1.16 -3.50 -5.57
CA ILE A 54 -0.01 -2.62 -5.43
C ILE A 54 1.02 -3.01 -6.48
N GLN A 55 1.59 -2.02 -7.14
CA GLN A 55 2.73 -2.13 -8.04
C GLN A 55 3.84 -1.20 -7.55
N GLU A 56 5.03 -1.33 -8.10
CA GLU A 56 6.23 -0.76 -7.54
C GLU A 56 6.87 0.27 -8.47
N ASN A 57 7.23 1.39 -7.88
CA ASN A 57 8.26 2.35 -8.27
C ASN A 57 8.07 2.98 -9.67
N ARG A 58 6.89 3.60 -9.92
CA ARG A 58 6.66 4.37 -11.17
C ARG A 58 5.92 5.68 -10.93
N SER A 59 6.46 6.76 -11.47
CA SER A 59 5.76 8.04 -11.51
C SER A 59 4.60 8.02 -12.52
N PHE A 60 3.69 8.99 -12.39
CA PHE A 60 2.60 9.13 -13.34
C PHE A 60 3.11 9.37 -14.77
N ASP A 61 4.03 10.31 -14.98
CA ASP A 61 4.56 10.60 -16.32
C ASP A 61 5.40 9.45 -16.91
N ASN A 62 5.98 8.59 -16.08
CA ASN A 62 6.69 7.42 -16.59
C ASN A 62 5.76 6.46 -17.33
N LEU A 63 4.51 6.27 -16.89
CA LEU A 63 3.57 5.32 -17.47
C LEU A 63 2.46 5.97 -18.32
N PHE A 64 2.05 7.20 -17.99
CA PHE A 64 0.84 7.82 -18.56
C PHE A 64 1.08 9.22 -19.14
N ALA A 65 2.33 9.65 -19.36
CA ALA A 65 2.66 10.99 -19.91
C ALA A 65 1.88 11.39 -21.17
N THR A 66 1.46 10.42 -21.98
CA THR A 66 0.74 10.66 -23.23
C THR A 66 -0.69 10.11 -23.23
N PHE A 67 -1.22 9.77 -22.06
CA PHE A 67 -2.59 9.22 -21.97
C PHE A 67 -3.61 10.31 -22.31
N PRO A 68 -4.56 10.05 -23.22
CA PRO A 68 -5.51 11.06 -23.69
C PRO A 68 -6.38 11.62 -22.55
N GLY A 69 -6.34 12.94 -22.38
CA GLY A 69 -7.15 13.64 -21.38
C GLY A 69 -6.56 13.66 -19.97
N ALA A 70 -5.41 13.02 -19.75
CA ALA A 70 -4.69 13.10 -18.48
C ALA A 70 -3.73 14.29 -18.47
N ASP A 71 -3.40 14.79 -17.28
CA ASP A 71 -2.37 15.79 -17.05
C ASP A 71 -0.99 15.13 -17.07
N GLY A 72 -0.50 14.85 -18.27
CA GLY A 72 0.82 14.25 -18.50
C GLY A 72 1.73 15.18 -19.29
N ALA A 73 3.05 15.08 -19.08
CA ALA A 73 4.04 15.83 -19.81
C ALA A 73 5.14 14.96 -20.42
N THR A 74 5.57 15.34 -21.62
CA THR A 74 6.68 14.69 -22.32
C THR A 74 7.94 15.56 -22.38
N THR A 75 7.93 16.71 -21.73
CA THR A 75 9.04 17.67 -21.66
C THR A 75 9.16 18.22 -20.26
N GLY A 76 10.35 18.64 -19.87
CA GLY A 76 10.61 19.28 -18.58
C GLY A 76 11.88 20.13 -18.65
N THR A 77 12.37 20.57 -17.50
CA THR A 77 13.59 21.38 -17.35
C THR A 77 14.63 20.57 -16.59
N LEU A 78 15.88 20.60 -17.04
CA LEU A 78 17.04 20.04 -16.36
C LEU A 78 17.54 21.04 -15.31
N HIS A 79 18.35 20.58 -14.38
CA HIS A 79 18.99 21.40 -13.34
C HIS A 79 19.81 22.59 -13.91
N ASP A 80 20.36 22.47 -15.10
CA ASP A 80 21.08 23.56 -15.78
C ASP A 80 20.17 24.54 -16.54
N GLY A 81 18.85 24.43 -16.37
CA GLY A 81 17.84 25.29 -17.01
C GLY A 81 17.50 24.91 -18.45
N LYS A 82 18.10 23.85 -19.02
CA LYS A 82 17.79 23.41 -20.38
C LYS A 82 16.53 22.55 -20.41
N THR A 83 15.73 22.76 -21.44
CA THR A 83 14.58 21.89 -21.70
C THR A 83 15.05 20.52 -22.21
N PHE A 84 14.38 19.47 -21.76
CA PHE A 84 14.53 18.12 -22.30
C PHE A 84 13.19 17.60 -22.83
N LYS A 85 13.28 16.53 -23.61
CA LYS A 85 12.13 15.70 -23.98
C LYS A 85 12.33 14.31 -23.40
N LEU A 86 11.26 13.72 -22.86
CA LEU A 86 11.29 12.33 -22.40
C LEU A 86 11.68 11.40 -23.53
N THR A 87 12.52 10.43 -23.24
CA THR A 87 12.88 9.36 -24.17
C THR A 87 12.12 8.09 -23.86
N GLU A 88 11.80 7.30 -24.88
CA GLU A 88 11.16 6.01 -24.67
C GLU A 88 12.09 5.04 -23.96
N ALA A 89 11.60 4.40 -22.90
CA ALA A 89 12.30 3.31 -22.24
C ALA A 89 12.25 2.06 -23.13
N PRO A 90 13.35 1.32 -23.29
CA PRO A 90 13.38 0.13 -24.13
C PRO A 90 12.54 -1.02 -23.56
N ALA A 91 12.33 -1.04 -22.24
CA ALA A 91 11.54 -2.03 -21.52
C ALA A 91 10.94 -1.36 -20.26
N LEU A 92 9.98 -2.02 -19.62
CA LEU A 92 9.50 -1.66 -18.28
C LEU A 92 10.62 -1.93 -17.25
N ALA A 93 11.26 -3.09 -17.33
CA ALA A 93 12.46 -3.41 -16.56
C ALA A 93 13.63 -2.46 -16.88
N GLY A 94 14.43 -2.15 -15.87
CA GLY A 94 15.51 -1.19 -16.03
C GLY A 94 16.51 -1.21 -14.88
N LYS A 95 17.05 -0.06 -14.56
CA LYS A 95 17.93 0.14 -13.42
C LYS A 95 17.19 0.91 -12.35
N GLU A 96 17.44 0.52 -11.15
CA GLU A 96 16.93 1.22 -9.98
C GLU A 96 17.54 2.61 -9.82
N LEU A 97 16.76 3.54 -9.33
CA LEU A 97 17.11 4.95 -9.12
C LEU A 97 16.91 5.31 -7.65
N ASN A 98 17.55 6.38 -7.20
CA ASN A 98 17.31 6.90 -5.86
C ASN A 98 15.85 7.35 -5.71
N HIS A 99 15.12 6.67 -4.85
CA HIS A 99 13.73 7.00 -4.46
C HIS A 99 13.56 7.11 -2.94
N MET A 100 14.66 7.33 -2.21
CA MET A 100 14.62 7.76 -0.81
C MET A 100 14.26 9.25 -0.70
N ARG A 101 14.09 9.73 0.54
CA ARG A 101 13.89 11.17 0.84
C ARG A 101 14.95 12.06 0.20
N SER A 102 16.20 11.60 0.15
CA SER A 102 17.28 12.35 -0.50
C SER A 102 17.09 12.53 -2.00
N GLY A 103 16.60 11.49 -2.69
CA GLY A 103 16.20 11.56 -4.10
C GLY A 103 15.06 12.53 -4.30
N PHE A 104 13.98 12.36 -3.52
CA PHE A 104 12.81 13.24 -3.56
C PHE A 104 13.21 14.72 -3.44
N LEU A 105 14.00 15.09 -2.43
CA LEU A 105 14.41 16.48 -2.20
C LEU A 105 15.26 17.04 -3.34
N THR A 106 16.14 16.20 -3.92
CA THR A 106 16.96 16.59 -5.07
C THR A 106 16.10 16.86 -6.30
N GLU A 107 15.17 15.96 -6.61
CA GLU A 107 14.29 16.03 -7.78
C GLU A 107 13.26 17.16 -7.67
N TYR A 108 12.68 17.33 -6.48
CA TYR A 108 11.72 18.38 -6.17
C TYR A 108 12.32 19.78 -6.28
N ASP A 109 13.56 19.96 -5.86
CA ASP A 109 14.31 21.23 -5.81
C ASP A 109 13.45 22.45 -5.43
N GLY A 110 12.77 22.34 -4.28
CA GLY A 110 11.90 23.41 -3.77
C GLY A 110 10.70 23.72 -4.69
N GLY A 111 10.22 22.77 -5.47
CA GLY A 111 9.08 22.87 -6.37
C GLY A 111 9.43 23.17 -7.82
N LYS A 112 10.71 23.28 -8.17
CA LYS A 112 11.13 23.53 -9.56
C LYS A 112 11.00 22.29 -10.45
N MET A 113 11.02 21.09 -9.87
CA MET A 113 10.90 19.83 -10.60
C MET A 113 11.99 19.64 -11.65
N ASP A 114 13.20 20.09 -11.38
CA ASP A 114 14.31 20.14 -12.35
C ASP A 114 15.55 19.33 -11.93
N GLY A 115 15.50 18.65 -10.75
CA GLY A 115 16.63 17.89 -10.23
C GLY A 115 16.69 16.41 -10.62
N PHE A 116 15.79 15.90 -11.45
CA PHE A 116 15.73 14.46 -11.82
C PHE A 116 17.00 13.95 -12.52
N ASP A 117 17.78 14.81 -13.17
CA ASP A 117 19.06 14.46 -13.78
C ASP A 117 20.23 14.47 -12.79
N GLN A 118 19.99 14.81 -11.52
CA GLN A 118 21.02 14.91 -10.47
C GLN A 118 21.05 13.70 -9.52
N ILE A 119 20.08 12.79 -9.59
CA ILE A 119 20.04 11.59 -8.74
C ILE A 119 21.01 10.49 -9.21
N GLY A 120 21.22 9.50 -8.36
CA GLY A 120 22.05 8.34 -8.64
C GLY A 120 21.25 7.05 -8.91
N PHE A 121 21.95 6.02 -9.38
CA PHE A 121 21.44 4.66 -9.47
C PHE A 121 21.43 3.99 -8.08
N GLY A 122 20.57 2.98 -7.91
CA GLY A 122 20.28 2.26 -6.66
C GLY A 122 19.33 3.05 -5.79
N SER A 123 18.56 2.37 -4.95
CA SER A 123 17.53 2.95 -4.07
C SER A 123 18.06 4.13 -3.22
N SER A 124 19.31 4.03 -2.75
CA SER A 124 20.00 5.09 -1.99
C SER A 124 20.80 6.07 -2.85
N GLY A 125 20.86 5.88 -4.17
CA GLY A 125 21.62 6.74 -5.09
C GLY A 125 23.14 6.56 -5.08
N THR A 126 23.65 5.51 -4.46
CA THR A 126 25.11 5.28 -4.31
C THR A 126 25.74 4.59 -5.51
N GLY A 127 24.95 4.10 -6.47
CA GLY A 127 25.38 3.39 -7.67
C GLY A 127 25.97 4.28 -8.78
N GLY A 128 26.25 5.55 -8.49
CA GLY A 128 26.78 6.54 -9.42
C GLY A 128 25.70 7.35 -10.15
N PRO A 129 26.07 8.42 -10.90
CA PRO A 129 25.12 9.34 -11.49
C PRO A 129 24.20 8.68 -12.51
N ALA A 130 22.89 8.89 -12.40
CA ALA A 130 21.90 8.40 -13.35
C ALA A 130 21.77 9.31 -14.60
N GLY A 131 22.11 10.60 -14.46
CA GLY A 131 22.00 11.58 -15.54
C GLY A 131 20.60 11.64 -16.13
N LYS A 132 20.46 11.43 -17.43
CA LYS A 132 19.16 11.49 -18.11
C LYS A 132 18.34 10.19 -18.02
N TYR A 133 18.79 9.20 -17.27
CA TYR A 133 18.07 7.92 -17.17
C TYR A 133 16.65 8.05 -16.57
N PRO A 134 16.41 8.89 -15.54
CA PRO A 134 15.06 9.12 -14.99
C PRO A 134 14.07 9.74 -15.98
N LEU A 135 14.57 10.41 -17.03
CA LEU A 135 13.78 11.20 -17.97
C LEU A 135 13.22 10.32 -19.10
N ARG A 136 12.45 9.30 -18.70
CA ARG A 136 11.91 8.29 -19.62
C ARG A 136 10.42 8.06 -19.40
N TYR A 137 9.74 7.68 -20.49
CA TYR A 137 8.39 7.13 -20.43
C TYR A 137 8.39 5.71 -21.01
N VAL A 138 7.48 4.87 -20.53
CA VAL A 138 7.30 3.51 -21.04
C VAL A 138 6.33 3.54 -22.22
N ASN A 139 6.68 2.85 -23.33
CA ASN A 139 5.81 2.76 -24.48
C ASN A 139 4.47 2.11 -24.09
N PRO A 140 3.32 2.76 -24.38
CA PRO A 140 2.00 2.23 -24.07
C PRO A 140 1.75 0.79 -24.55
N ALA A 141 2.34 0.39 -25.67
CA ALA A 141 2.20 -0.97 -26.18
C ALA A 141 2.82 -2.05 -25.28
N ARG A 142 3.80 -1.69 -24.43
CA ARG A 142 4.44 -2.61 -23.47
C ARG A 142 3.67 -2.77 -22.18
N ILE A 143 2.87 -1.77 -21.86
CA ILE A 143 2.01 -1.72 -20.67
C ILE A 143 0.53 -1.68 -21.07
N GLN A 144 0.22 -2.33 -22.19
CA GLN A 144 -1.10 -2.32 -22.81
C GLN A 144 -2.24 -2.67 -21.83
N PRO A 145 -2.13 -3.63 -20.90
CA PRO A 145 -3.19 -3.88 -19.93
C PRO A 145 -3.54 -2.67 -19.05
N TYR A 146 -2.56 -1.88 -18.61
CA TYR A 146 -2.83 -0.67 -17.83
C TYR A 146 -3.59 0.38 -18.63
N TRP A 147 -3.13 0.64 -19.87
CA TRP A 147 -3.79 1.57 -20.78
C TRP A 147 -5.19 1.11 -21.17
N PHE A 148 -5.37 -0.20 -21.34
CA PHE A 148 -6.68 -0.78 -21.61
C PHE A 148 -7.64 -0.51 -20.45
N PHE A 149 -7.25 -0.83 -19.20
CA PHE A 149 -8.11 -0.61 -18.04
C PHE A 149 -8.37 0.89 -17.79
N ALA A 150 -7.37 1.74 -17.91
CA ALA A 150 -7.55 3.19 -17.81
C ALA A 150 -8.56 3.73 -18.85
N SER A 151 -8.49 3.22 -20.09
CA SER A 151 -9.40 3.65 -21.18
C SER A 151 -10.83 3.11 -21.07
N HIS A 152 -11.01 1.96 -20.42
CA HIS A 152 -12.32 1.30 -20.29
C HIS A 152 -12.99 1.54 -18.94
N TYR A 153 -12.24 2.00 -17.95
CA TYR A 153 -12.70 2.28 -16.59
C TYR A 153 -12.33 3.70 -16.19
N ALA A 154 -11.44 3.89 -15.21
CA ALA A 154 -11.03 5.24 -14.81
C ALA A 154 -9.54 5.30 -14.47
N LEU A 155 -8.96 6.49 -14.65
CA LEU A 155 -7.60 6.86 -14.28
C LEU A 155 -7.65 8.09 -13.38
N ALA A 156 -6.93 8.07 -12.27
CA ALA A 156 -6.66 9.27 -11.48
C ALA A 156 -5.25 9.77 -11.82
N ASP A 157 -5.15 11.00 -12.29
CA ASP A 157 -3.89 11.60 -12.74
C ASP A 157 -3.27 12.55 -11.71
N HIS A 158 -3.91 12.71 -10.55
CA HIS A 158 -3.43 13.50 -9.43
C HIS A 158 -3.48 12.71 -8.12
N LEU A 159 -3.09 11.42 -8.15
CA LEU A 159 -2.77 10.70 -6.92
C LEU A 159 -1.32 10.98 -6.58
N PHE A 160 -1.08 11.51 -5.40
CA PHE A 160 0.24 11.74 -4.84
C PHE A 160 0.56 10.68 -3.79
N GLN A 161 1.79 10.22 -3.76
CA GLN A 161 2.30 9.47 -2.61
C GLN A 161 2.12 10.32 -1.34
N THR A 162 1.79 9.72 -0.20
CA THR A 162 1.51 10.49 1.04
C THR A 162 2.72 11.25 1.56
N GLN A 163 3.93 10.76 1.26
CA GLN A 163 5.19 11.42 1.60
C GLN A 163 6.27 11.09 0.55
N GLY A 164 7.21 12.00 0.32
CA GLY A 164 8.35 11.75 -0.58
C GLY A 164 9.38 10.84 0.06
N SER A 165 9.19 9.52 -0.08
CA SER A 165 9.96 8.46 0.56
C SER A 165 9.77 7.14 -0.19
N GLY A 166 10.59 6.12 0.10
CA GLY A 166 10.54 4.83 -0.58
C GLY A 166 9.46 3.87 -0.08
N SER A 167 9.52 2.65 -0.59
CA SER A 167 8.46 1.64 -0.51
C SER A 167 8.02 1.28 0.90
N PHE A 168 8.93 1.17 1.88
CA PHE A 168 8.54 0.82 3.26
C PHE A 168 7.47 1.76 3.80
N THR A 169 7.69 3.08 3.71
CA THR A 169 6.72 4.06 4.22
C THR A 169 5.47 4.11 3.35
N ALA A 170 5.60 3.97 2.03
CA ALA A 170 4.48 3.95 1.10
C ALA A 170 3.51 2.79 1.39
N HIS A 171 4.03 1.59 1.62
CA HIS A 171 3.22 0.44 2.03
C HIS A 171 2.55 0.64 3.40
N GLN A 172 3.22 1.33 4.35
CA GLN A 172 2.61 1.71 5.63
C GLN A 172 1.48 2.74 5.42
N ASP A 173 1.68 3.72 4.55
CA ASP A 173 0.68 4.74 4.24
C ASP A 173 -0.59 4.12 3.63
N LEU A 174 -0.46 3.05 2.83
CA LEU A 174 -1.58 2.31 2.23
C LEU A 174 -2.42 1.49 3.23
N ILE A 175 -1.93 1.27 4.45
CA ILE A 175 -2.67 0.56 5.49
C ILE A 175 -3.01 1.44 6.71
N ALA A 176 -2.26 2.52 6.95
CA ALA A 176 -2.39 3.36 8.13
C ALA A 176 -2.61 4.84 7.81
N GLY A 177 -2.44 5.27 6.55
CA GLY A 177 -2.59 6.67 6.14
C GLY A 177 -1.54 7.59 6.71
N GLY A 178 -0.39 7.06 7.12
CA GLY A 178 0.71 7.85 7.66
C GLY A 178 1.63 7.01 8.54
N THR A 179 2.83 7.51 8.76
CA THR A 179 3.90 6.84 9.49
C THR A 179 4.32 7.58 10.76
N ALA A 180 3.46 8.50 11.25
CA ALA A 180 3.74 9.26 12.47
C ALA A 180 3.83 8.32 13.68
N ILE A 181 4.95 8.37 14.41
CA ILE A 181 5.16 7.61 15.64
C ILE A 181 4.85 8.44 16.90
N ASN A 182 4.79 9.73 16.76
CA ASN A 182 4.33 10.70 17.75
C ASN A 182 3.96 12.03 17.06
N ALA A 183 3.64 13.07 17.84
CA ALA A 183 3.18 14.36 17.31
C ALA A 183 4.21 15.14 16.48
N THR A 184 5.50 14.81 16.60
CA THR A 184 6.61 15.58 16.00
C THR A 184 7.57 14.74 15.17
N GLU A 185 7.34 13.44 15.03
CA GLU A 185 8.23 12.52 14.32
C GLU A 185 7.43 11.49 13.53
N SER A 186 7.86 11.27 12.30
CA SER A 186 7.36 10.22 11.42
C SER A 186 8.51 9.35 10.92
N LEU A 187 8.20 8.10 10.57
CA LEU A 187 9.16 7.27 9.85
C LEU A 187 9.38 7.85 8.45
N ILE A 188 10.58 7.67 7.96
CA ILE A 188 11.01 8.05 6.62
C ILE A 188 11.96 7.00 6.07
N ASP A 189 11.94 6.77 4.77
CA ASP A 189 12.72 5.74 4.08
C ASP A 189 12.50 4.34 4.68
N PHE A 190 13.44 3.45 4.58
CA PHE A 190 13.30 2.06 4.97
C PHE A 190 14.17 1.70 6.19
N PRO A 191 13.86 0.58 6.86
CA PRO A 191 14.67 0.08 7.97
C PRO A 191 16.09 -0.30 7.51
N SER A 192 17.06 -0.19 8.41
CA SER A 192 18.47 -0.42 8.14
C SER A 192 18.83 -1.87 7.75
N ARG A 193 17.89 -2.80 7.87
CA ARG A 193 18.03 -4.23 7.50
C ARG A 193 16.65 -4.84 7.28
N GLY A 194 16.55 -5.76 6.31
CA GLY A 194 15.38 -6.60 6.12
C GLY A 194 15.32 -7.82 7.06
N PRO A 195 14.15 -8.44 7.25
CA PRO A 195 12.85 -7.99 6.73
C PRO A 195 12.46 -6.63 7.31
N TRP A 196 11.57 -5.90 6.60
CA TRP A 196 11.15 -4.58 7.06
C TRP A 196 9.98 -4.63 8.04
N GLY A 197 10.17 -5.30 9.16
CA GLY A 197 9.10 -5.48 10.12
C GLY A 197 9.54 -6.04 11.46
N CYS A 198 8.62 -6.65 12.16
CA CYS A 198 8.85 -7.26 13.46
C CYS A 198 9.83 -8.45 13.41
N ASP A 199 9.97 -9.06 12.26
CA ASP A 199 10.91 -10.16 12.02
C ASP A 199 12.34 -9.69 11.72
N ALA A 200 12.58 -8.36 11.69
CA ALA A 200 13.89 -7.79 11.46
C ALA A 200 14.94 -8.27 12.48
N PRO A 201 16.23 -8.38 12.11
CA PRO A 201 17.30 -8.70 13.04
C PRO A 201 17.37 -7.71 14.19
N SER A 202 17.72 -8.18 15.39
CA SER A 202 17.92 -7.33 16.55
C SER A 202 18.88 -6.16 16.25
N GLY A 203 18.52 -4.97 16.69
CA GLY A 203 19.29 -3.75 16.44
C GLY A 203 18.98 -3.06 15.11
N THR A 204 18.07 -3.57 14.29
CA THR A 204 17.54 -2.85 13.13
C THR A 204 16.90 -1.55 13.57
N LYS A 205 17.10 -0.48 12.80
CA LYS A 205 16.61 0.86 13.08
C LYS A 205 15.87 1.40 11.88
N THR A 206 14.82 2.16 12.13
CA THR A 206 14.20 3.05 11.16
C THR A 206 14.86 4.41 11.17
N SER A 207 14.60 5.21 10.14
CA SER A 207 14.96 6.63 10.09
C SER A 207 13.74 7.49 10.39
N LEU A 208 13.94 8.73 10.82
CA LEU A 208 12.88 9.65 11.20
C LEU A 208 13.01 10.97 10.46
N LEU A 209 11.86 11.57 10.22
CA LEU A 209 11.69 12.96 9.84
C LEU A 209 10.96 13.68 10.96
N THR A 210 11.53 14.79 11.45
CA THR A 210 10.89 15.60 12.50
C THR A 210 9.96 16.65 11.89
N ASP A 211 9.10 17.25 12.73
CA ASP A 211 8.24 18.40 12.38
C ASP A 211 9.01 19.68 12.00
N LYS A 212 10.34 19.67 12.17
CA LYS A 212 11.27 20.72 11.72
C LYS A 212 12.06 20.29 10.48
N GLU A 213 11.57 19.26 9.77
CA GLU A 213 12.20 18.72 8.56
C GLU A 213 13.64 18.22 8.76
N VAL A 214 14.01 17.83 10.00
CA VAL A 214 15.32 17.25 10.28
C VAL A 214 15.27 15.75 10.04
N TYR A 215 16.10 15.28 9.09
CA TYR A 215 16.28 13.87 8.82
C TYR A 215 17.23 13.22 9.84
N LEU A 216 16.76 12.18 10.50
CA LEU A 216 17.48 11.47 11.55
C LEU A 216 17.76 10.03 11.11
N PHE A 217 18.86 9.84 10.37
CA PHE A 217 19.24 8.54 9.80
C PHE A 217 19.48 7.50 10.88
N ASN A 218 18.79 6.36 10.82
CA ASN A 218 18.90 5.24 11.77
C ASN A 218 18.73 5.63 13.24
N LYS A 219 17.91 6.64 13.55
CA LYS A 219 17.62 7.09 14.93
C LYS A 219 16.20 6.72 15.39
N GLY A 220 15.40 6.12 14.52
CA GLY A 220 14.05 5.69 14.83
C GLY A 220 13.99 4.38 15.62
N PRO A 221 12.78 3.94 15.97
CA PRO A 221 12.55 2.69 16.67
C PRO A 221 12.90 1.47 15.81
N PHE A 222 12.88 0.30 16.44
CA PHE A 222 12.83 -0.99 15.76
C PHE A 222 11.54 -1.05 14.92
N PRO A 223 11.56 -1.62 13.69
CA PRO A 223 10.43 -1.56 12.76
C PRO A 223 9.26 -2.48 13.13
N CYS A 224 8.91 -2.55 14.42
CA CYS A 224 7.74 -3.28 14.92
C CYS A 224 6.82 -2.28 15.62
N LEU A 225 5.90 -1.73 14.87
CA LEU A 225 5.19 -0.50 15.14
C LEU A 225 3.87 -0.76 15.89
N LYS A 226 3.28 0.26 16.49
CA LYS A 226 2.09 0.11 17.35
C LYS A 226 0.94 1.04 16.97
N TYR A 227 1.03 1.77 15.86
CA TYR A 227 -0.09 2.59 15.42
C TYR A 227 -1.23 1.74 14.85
N ALA A 228 -2.43 2.31 14.84
CA ALA A 228 -3.61 1.67 14.27
C ALA A 228 -3.54 1.65 12.74
N THR A 229 -4.17 0.63 12.16
CA THR A 229 -4.33 0.48 10.72
C THR A 229 -5.82 0.40 10.36
N ILE A 230 -6.13 0.44 9.07
CA ILE A 230 -7.51 0.24 8.61
C ILE A 230 -8.04 -1.16 8.97
N ALA A 231 -7.16 -2.16 9.14
CA ALA A 231 -7.54 -3.50 9.59
C ALA A 231 -8.23 -3.46 10.96
N ASP A 232 -7.76 -2.64 11.91
CA ASP A 232 -8.41 -2.46 13.21
C ASP A 232 -9.85 -1.93 13.08
N ARG A 233 -10.12 -1.09 12.07
CA ARG A 233 -11.48 -0.57 11.80
C ARG A 233 -12.35 -1.62 11.15
N LEU A 234 -11.80 -2.43 10.25
CA LEU A 234 -12.50 -3.55 9.62
C LEU A 234 -12.88 -4.60 10.64
N ASP A 235 -11.95 -5.00 11.51
CA ASP A 235 -12.20 -5.97 12.58
C ASP A 235 -13.26 -5.50 13.56
N ALA A 236 -13.20 -4.22 13.97
CA ALA A 236 -14.21 -3.64 14.86
C ALA A 236 -15.62 -3.64 14.24
N ALA A 237 -15.71 -3.60 12.91
CA ALA A 237 -16.96 -3.68 12.15
C ALA A 237 -17.33 -5.12 11.75
N GLY A 238 -16.51 -6.12 12.06
CA GLY A 238 -16.69 -7.51 11.65
C GLY A 238 -16.53 -7.74 10.15
N LEU A 239 -15.85 -6.85 9.46
CA LEU A 239 -15.56 -6.96 8.01
C LEU A 239 -14.32 -7.81 7.80
N THR A 240 -14.36 -8.65 6.78
CA THR A 240 -13.23 -9.51 6.45
C THR A 240 -12.17 -8.74 5.67
N TRP A 241 -10.89 -9.07 5.92
CA TRP A 241 -9.79 -8.54 5.14
C TRP A 241 -8.70 -9.57 4.96
N ARG A 242 -7.90 -9.42 3.89
CA ARG A 242 -6.70 -10.22 3.62
C ARG A 242 -5.61 -9.38 2.99
N TYR A 243 -4.39 -9.73 3.34
CA TYR A 243 -3.17 -9.18 2.75
C TYR A 243 -2.43 -10.34 2.07
N TYR A 244 -2.54 -10.41 0.75
CA TYR A 244 -1.90 -11.45 -0.05
C TYR A 244 -0.49 -11.00 -0.42
N THR A 245 0.51 -11.73 0.02
CA THR A 245 1.92 -11.34 -0.08
C THR A 245 2.80 -12.51 -0.46
N PRO A 246 3.90 -12.28 -1.18
CA PRO A 246 4.95 -13.28 -1.31
C PRO A 246 5.50 -13.73 0.05
N PRO A 247 6.22 -14.85 0.13
CA PRO A 247 6.76 -15.35 1.39
C PRO A 247 7.68 -14.36 2.10
N LEU A 248 7.65 -14.36 3.43
CA LEU A 248 8.61 -13.68 4.30
C LEU A 248 9.95 -14.43 4.33
N SER A 249 10.62 -14.53 3.21
CA SER A 249 11.91 -15.22 3.11
C SER A 249 12.95 -14.32 2.46
N PRO A 250 14.23 -14.39 2.86
CA PRO A 250 15.29 -13.61 2.25
C PRO A 250 15.27 -13.69 0.72
N GLY A 251 15.35 -12.54 0.06
CA GLY A 251 15.29 -12.41 -1.39
C GLY A 251 13.89 -12.40 -2.01
N SER A 252 12.84 -12.64 -1.23
CA SER A 252 11.47 -12.45 -1.70
C SER A 252 11.01 -11.02 -1.46
N SER A 253 10.18 -10.46 -2.33
CA SER A 253 9.57 -9.14 -2.13
C SER A 253 8.69 -9.07 -0.86
N GLY A 254 8.09 -10.17 -0.43
CA GLY A 254 7.40 -10.23 0.87
C GLY A 254 8.30 -10.00 2.08
N PHE A 255 9.61 -10.15 1.91
CA PHE A 255 10.61 -9.82 2.92
C PHE A 255 10.74 -8.31 3.17
N LEU A 256 10.41 -7.50 2.16
CA LEU A 256 10.50 -6.04 2.20
C LEU A 256 9.12 -5.38 2.21
N TRP A 257 8.21 -5.80 1.34
CA TRP A 257 6.96 -5.10 1.07
C TRP A 257 5.75 -5.57 1.90
N ASN A 258 5.95 -6.43 2.90
CA ASN A 258 4.85 -6.84 3.77
C ASN A 258 4.60 -5.79 4.87
N ALA A 259 3.69 -4.85 4.63
CA ALA A 259 3.35 -3.80 5.57
C ALA A 259 2.90 -4.31 6.94
N PHE A 260 2.16 -5.43 7.00
CA PHE A 260 1.64 -5.97 8.27
C PHE A 260 2.68 -6.73 9.09
N ASP A 261 3.83 -7.12 8.51
CA ASP A 261 4.96 -7.57 9.33
C ASP A 261 5.48 -6.47 10.26
N ALA A 262 5.35 -5.20 9.86
CA ALA A 262 5.75 -4.06 10.69
C ALA A 262 4.74 -3.71 11.79
N ILE A 263 3.55 -4.32 11.83
CA ILE A 263 2.50 -4.00 12.81
C ILE A 263 2.48 -5.04 13.92
N ASN A 264 2.95 -4.65 15.10
CA ASN A 264 3.13 -5.54 16.26
C ASN A 264 1.85 -6.32 16.62
N ALA A 265 0.69 -5.64 16.66
CA ALA A 265 -0.58 -6.24 17.02
C ALA A 265 -1.03 -7.30 16.00
N VAL A 266 -0.76 -7.10 14.72
CA VAL A 266 -1.08 -8.05 13.66
C VAL A 266 -0.05 -9.18 13.65
N ARG A 267 1.26 -8.86 13.63
CA ARG A 267 2.32 -9.87 13.50
C ARG A 267 2.29 -10.91 14.60
N TYR A 268 2.03 -10.50 15.84
CA TYR A 268 1.98 -11.39 17.00
C TYR A 268 0.55 -11.66 17.50
N GLY A 269 -0.45 -11.15 16.82
CA GLY A 269 -1.86 -11.33 17.13
C GLY A 269 -2.55 -12.39 16.27
N PRO A 270 -3.85 -12.62 16.53
CA PRO A 270 -4.66 -13.57 15.76
C PRO A 270 -4.86 -13.14 14.31
N ASP A 271 -4.73 -11.85 14.01
CA ASP A 271 -4.98 -11.26 12.69
C ASP A 271 -3.86 -11.57 11.70
N TRP A 272 -2.73 -12.12 12.16
CA TRP A 272 -1.70 -12.65 11.28
C TRP A 272 -2.23 -13.73 10.33
N ALA A 273 -3.30 -14.42 10.70
CA ALA A 273 -4.00 -15.38 9.85
C ALA A 273 -4.62 -14.75 8.58
N ASN A 274 -4.79 -13.42 8.55
CA ASN A 274 -5.27 -12.67 7.40
C ASN A 274 -4.13 -12.28 6.44
N VAL A 275 -2.87 -12.41 6.87
CA VAL A 275 -1.68 -12.23 6.02
C VAL A 275 -1.37 -13.57 5.35
N VAL A 276 -1.67 -13.66 4.05
CA VAL A 276 -1.75 -14.91 3.31
C VAL A 276 -0.63 -14.98 2.27
N SER A 277 0.13 -16.06 2.32
CA SER A 277 1.20 -16.35 1.35
C SER A 277 1.00 -17.75 0.76
N PRO A 278 1.32 -17.96 -0.52
CA PRO A 278 1.76 -16.96 -1.49
C PRO A 278 0.62 -16.02 -1.94
N GLU A 279 0.99 -14.90 -2.58
CA GLU A 279 0.07 -13.89 -3.13
C GLU A 279 -0.93 -14.47 -4.13
N THR A 280 -0.53 -15.50 -4.85
CA THR A 280 -1.39 -16.23 -5.81
C THR A 280 -2.58 -16.93 -5.16
N THR A 281 -2.62 -17.04 -3.82
CA THR A 281 -3.80 -17.54 -3.09
C THR A 281 -5.05 -16.69 -3.37
N VAL A 282 -4.89 -15.44 -3.77
CA VAL A 282 -6.00 -14.58 -4.20
C VAL A 282 -6.85 -15.24 -5.29
N PHE A 283 -6.26 -15.97 -6.25
CA PHE A 283 -7.00 -16.65 -7.30
C PHE A 283 -7.91 -17.78 -6.76
N LYS A 284 -7.47 -18.48 -5.73
CA LYS A 284 -8.27 -19.54 -5.07
C LYS A 284 -9.47 -18.93 -4.35
N ASP A 285 -9.27 -17.81 -3.67
CA ASP A 285 -10.36 -17.12 -2.95
C ASP A 285 -11.38 -16.53 -3.92
N ILE A 286 -10.94 -15.95 -5.04
CA ILE A 286 -11.82 -15.47 -6.10
C ILE A 286 -12.64 -16.64 -6.68
N ALA A 287 -11.99 -17.74 -7.04
CA ALA A 287 -12.65 -18.91 -7.61
C ALA A 287 -13.64 -19.56 -6.65
N ALA A 288 -13.36 -19.52 -5.35
CA ALA A 288 -14.24 -20.03 -4.30
C ALA A 288 -15.37 -19.06 -3.90
N ASN A 289 -15.42 -17.87 -4.51
CA ASN A 289 -16.32 -16.76 -4.12
C ASN A 289 -16.14 -16.35 -2.63
N HIS A 290 -14.91 -16.31 -2.18
CA HIS A 290 -14.50 -15.95 -0.82
C HIS A 290 -13.65 -14.67 -0.79
N LEU A 291 -13.83 -13.78 -1.79
CA LEU A 291 -13.13 -12.51 -1.80
C LEU A 291 -13.49 -11.69 -0.55
N PRO A 292 -12.51 -11.21 0.25
CA PRO A 292 -12.79 -10.42 1.45
C PRO A 292 -13.42 -9.06 1.13
N ALA A 293 -13.94 -8.36 2.16
CA ALA A 293 -14.42 -7.00 2.01
C ALA A 293 -13.27 -6.05 1.60
N VAL A 294 -12.09 -6.21 2.19
CA VAL A 294 -10.89 -5.47 1.75
C VAL A 294 -9.73 -6.44 1.51
N SER A 295 -9.06 -6.28 0.39
CA SER A 295 -7.90 -7.09 0.01
C SER A 295 -6.76 -6.20 -0.46
N TRP A 296 -5.55 -6.45 0.02
CA TRP A 296 -4.31 -5.96 -0.57
C TRP A 296 -3.61 -7.12 -1.26
N VAL A 297 -3.06 -6.87 -2.44
CA VAL A 297 -2.34 -7.90 -3.20
C VAL A 297 -0.99 -7.34 -3.60
N ILE A 298 0.05 -7.91 -3.03
CA ILE A 298 1.44 -7.52 -3.22
C ILE A 298 2.07 -8.47 -4.24
N PRO A 299 2.74 -7.97 -5.28
CA PRO A 299 3.35 -8.82 -6.30
C PRO A 299 4.67 -9.45 -5.81
N THR A 300 5.10 -10.50 -6.47
CA THR A 300 6.52 -10.87 -6.43
C THR A 300 7.35 -9.81 -7.14
N GLY A 301 8.65 -9.72 -6.83
CA GLY A 301 9.55 -8.80 -7.53
C GLY A 301 9.46 -8.91 -9.05
N ASN A 302 9.34 -10.13 -9.59
CA ASN A 302 9.18 -10.36 -11.03
C ASN A 302 7.82 -9.90 -11.62
N ASN A 303 6.79 -9.80 -10.80
CA ASN A 303 5.43 -9.44 -11.22
C ASN A 303 5.07 -8.00 -10.83
N SER A 304 6.01 -7.28 -10.25
CA SER A 304 5.94 -5.83 -10.02
C SER A 304 6.45 -5.06 -11.24
N ASP A 305 6.35 -3.77 -11.19
CA ASP A 305 6.98 -2.87 -12.16
C ASP A 305 8.31 -2.33 -11.64
N HIS A 306 8.82 -2.86 -10.51
CA HIS A 306 10.10 -2.48 -9.94
C HIS A 306 11.22 -2.54 -11.01
N ALA A 307 12.17 -1.65 -10.92
CA ALA A 307 13.19 -1.49 -11.96
C ALA A 307 13.98 -2.77 -12.26
N SER A 308 14.22 -3.61 -11.26
CA SER A 308 14.88 -4.92 -11.41
C SER A 308 13.97 -6.04 -11.88
N ALA A 309 12.64 -5.81 -11.95
CA ALA A 309 11.66 -6.81 -12.37
C ALA A 309 11.80 -7.21 -13.84
N VAL A 310 11.13 -8.27 -14.22
CA VAL A 310 10.87 -8.61 -15.63
C VAL A 310 9.52 -8.02 -16.06
N ASP A 311 9.31 -7.82 -17.37
CA ASP A 311 8.14 -7.15 -17.95
C ASP A 311 6.82 -7.95 -17.80
N THR A 312 6.47 -8.40 -16.57
CA THR A 312 5.24 -9.17 -16.31
C THR A 312 4.26 -8.49 -15.35
N GLY A 313 4.57 -7.34 -14.81
CA GLY A 313 3.69 -6.56 -13.93
C GLY A 313 2.32 -6.28 -14.56
N PRO A 314 2.24 -5.72 -15.78
CA PRO A 314 0.96 -5.47 -16.43
C PRO A 314 0.11 -6.74 -16.63
N GLN A 315 0.76 -7.88 -16.92
CA GLN A 315 0.08 -9.17 -17.11
C GLN A 315 -0.41 -9.76 -15.78
N TRP A 316 0.35 -9.57 -14.69
CA TRP A 316 -0.08 -9.93 -13.35
C TRP A 316 -1.37 -9.20 -12.96
N ILE A 317 -1.38 -7.88 -13.11
CA ILE A 317 -2.57 -7.07 -12.86
C ILE A 317 -3.73 -7.52 -13.73
N ALA A 318 -3.51 -7.71 -15.05
CA ALA A 318 -4.55 -8.19 -15.95
C ALA A 318 -5.13 -9.55 -15.51
N SER A 319 -4.27 -10.46 -15.04
CA SER A 319 -4.72 -11.79 -14.59
C SER A 319 -5.62 -11.70 -13.34
N VAL A 320 -5.24 -10.90 -12.34
CA VAL A 320 -6.05 -10.73 -11.11
C VAL A 320 -7.37 -10.02 -11.44
N VAL A 321 -7.31 -8.93 -12.21
CA VAL A 321 -8.50 -8.16 -12.64
C VAL A 321 -9.44 -9.05 -13.44
N ASP A 322 -8.93 -9.84 -14.37
CA ASP A 322 -9.71 -10.76 -15.18
C ASP A 322 -10.37 -11.88 -14.36
N ALA A 323 -9.65 -12.40 -13.36
CA ALA A 323 -10.20 -13.40 -12.46
C ALA A 323 -11.41 -12.84 -11.68
N ILE A 324 -11.31 -11.63 -11.14
CA ILE A 324 -12.39 -10.95 -10.43
C ILE A 324 -13.53 -10.61 -11.42
N GLY A 325 -13.19 -10.02 -12.56
CA GLY A 325 -14.15 -9.58 -13.57
C GLY A 325 -15.01 -10.69 -14.15
N LYS A 326 -14.48 -11.90 -14.21
CA LYS A 326 -15.17 -13.12 -14.66
C LYS A 326 -15.89 -13.88 -13.53
N SER A 327 -15.73 -13.44 -12.27
CA SER A 327 -16.34 -14.05 -11.10
C SER A 327 -17.69 -13.41 -10.74
N PRO A 328 -18.51 -14.05 -9.89
CA PRO A 328 -19.73 -13.43 -9.36
C PRO A 328 -19.49 -12.13 -8.58
N ALA A 329 -18.29 -11.92 -8.02
CA ALA A 329 -17.94 -10.75 -7.24
C ALA A 329 -17.85 -9.47 -8.08
N TRP A 330 -17.71 -9.56 -9.41
CA TRP A 330 -17.56 -8.38 -10.30
C TRP A 330 -18.57 -7.28 -10.01
N ASN A 331 -19.84 -7.65 -9.89
CA ASN A 331 -20.94 -6.68 -9.74
C ASN A 331 -20.91 -5.89 -8.41
N THR A 332 -20.01 -6.25 -7.49
CA THR A 332 -19.90 -5.63 -6.17
C THR A 332 -18.46 -5.23 -5.83
N THR A 333 -17.55 -5.18 -6.81
CA THR A 333 -16.13 -4.95 -6.58
C THR A 333 -15.66 -3.59 -7.13
N ALA A 334 -14.81 -2.93 -6.35
CA ALA A 334 -13.92 -1.86 -6.78
C ALA A 334 -12.47 -2.37 -6.70
N ILE A 335 -11.76 -2.36 -7.83
CA ILE A 335 -10.34 -2.70 -7.90
C ILE A 335 -9.55 -1.41 -8.10
N LEU A 336 -8.51 -1.21 -7.29
CA LEU A 336 -7.61 -0.08 -7.34
C LEU A 336 -6.23 -0.62 -7.66
N VAL A 337 -5.68 -0.25 -8.82
CA VAL A 337 -4.28 -0.53 -9.15
C VAL A 337 -3.50 0.73 -8.83
N VAL A 338 -2.57 0.65 -7.90
CA VAL A 338 -1.81 1.81 -7.41
C VAL A 338 -0.33 1.47 -7.34
N TRP A 339 0.53 2.44 -7.65
CA TRP A 339 1.96 2.33 -7.43
C TRP A 339 2.32 2.94 -6.07
N ASP A 340 3.24 2.31 -5.39
CA ASP A 340 3.65 2.68 -4.04
C ASP A 340 4.45 3.99 -4.02
N ASP A 341 5.48 4.10 -4.87
CA ASP A 341 6.28 5.30 -5.02
C ASP A 341 6.68 5.58 -6.48
N TRP A 342 7.36 6.71 -6.73
CA TRP A 342 7.71 7.18 -8.07
C TRP A 342 8.96 6.52 -8.68
N GLY A 343 9.75 5.79 -7.89
CA GLY A 343 10.93 5.06 -8.34
C GLY A 343 12.06 5.92 -8.91
N GLY A 344 12.16 7.19 -8.55
CA GLY A 344 13.14 8.12 -9.11
C GLY A 344 12.84 8.56 -10.55
N TYR A 345 11.68 8.25 -11.11
CA TYR A 345 11.29 8.66 -12.47
C TYR A 345 10.65 10.04 -12.49
N PHE A 346 10.88 10.77 -13.57
CA PHE A 346 10.35 12.12 -13.78
C PHE A 346 8.84 12.19 -13.66
N ASP A 347 8.37 13.20 -12.96
CA ASP A 347 7.02 13.72 -12.98
C ASP A 347 7.07 15.25 -13.06
N HIS A 348 6.15 15.85 -13.82
CA HIS A 348 6.20 17.30 -14.04
C HIS A 348 5.43 18.11 -13.01
N VAL A 349 4.54 17.47 -12.23
CA VAL A 349 3.68 18.18 -11.27
C VAL A 349 4.35 18.24 -9.90
N ALA A 350 4.58 19.44 -9.43
CA ALA A 350 5.12 19.65 -8.09
C ALA A 350 4.10 19.19 -7.03
N PRO A 351 4.48 18.27 -6.12
CA PRO A 351 3.57 17.78 -5.09
C PRO A 351 3.24 18.89 -4.07
N PRO A 352 1.96 18.99 -3.65
CA PRO A 352 1.56 19.90 -2.59
C PRO A 352 2.27 19.58 -1.27
N GLN A 353 2.79 20.60 -0.59
CA GLN A 353 3.40 20.48 0.72
C GLN A 353 2.37 20.79 1.79
N LEU A 354 1.66 19.77 2.28
CA LEU A 354 0.53 19.91 3.21
C LEU A 354 0.96 19.93 4.67
N ASP A 355 2.09 19.31 4.98
CA ASP A 355 2.71 19.24 6.30
C ASP A 355 4.24 19.08 6.14
N TYR A 356 4.95 18.78 7.22
CA TYR A 356 6.40 18.60 7.19
C TYR A 356 6.88 17.36 6.41
N GLN A 357 6.01 16.39 6.20
CA GLN A 357 6.29 15.25 5.32
C GLN A 357 6.10 15.64 3.84
N GLY A 358 5.22 16.60 3.57
CA GLY A 358 4.73 16.99 2.25
C GLY A 358 3.82 15.94 1.66
N LEU A 359 3.53 16.04 0.35
CA LEU A 359 3.18 14.89 -0.46
C LEU A 359 4.41 14.50 -1.30
N GLY A 360 4.53 13.23 -1.64
CA GLY A 360 5.49 12.73 -2.60
C GLY A 360 5.03 12.98 -4.04
N PHE A 361 5.83 12.54 -5.01
CA PHE A 361 5.47 12.70 -6.43
C PHE A 361 4.21 11.92 -6.77
N ARG A 362 3.62 12.26 -7.94
CA ARG A 362 2.46 11.55 -8.43
C ARG A 362 2.82 10.11 -8.81
N VAL A 363 1.93 9.22 -8.40
CA VAL A 363 1.90 7.83 -8.84
C VAL A 363 0.56 7.56 -9.54
N PRO A 364 0.48 6.65 -10.52
CA PRO A 364 -0.79 6.36 -11.16
C PRO A 364 -1.77 5.65 -10.23
N MET A 365 -3.08 5.84 -10.45
CA MET A 365 -4.10 4.95 -9.92
C MET A 365 -5.15 4.65 -10.99
N ILE A 366 -5.32 3.36 -11.30
CA ILE A 366 -6.39 2.89 -12.18
C ILE A 366 -7.52 2.35 -11.32
N VAL A 367 -8.75 2.83 -11.54
CA VAL A 367 -9.94 2.40 -10.80
C VAL A 367 -10.83 1.58 -11.71
N ILE A 368 -11.00 0.30 -11.40
CA ILE A 368 -11.71 -0.69 -12.21
C ILE A 368 -12.93 -1.17 -11.43
N SER A 369 -14.13 -0.82 -11.91
CA SER A 369 -15.38 -1.18 -11.26
C SER A 369 -16.54 -1.07 -12.26
N PRO A 370 -17.61 -1.86 -12.10
CA PRO A 370 -18.81 -1.69 -12.89
C PRO A 370 -19.51 -0.34 -12.66
N TYR A 371 -19.10 0.41 -11.62
CA TYR A 371 -19.73 1.66 -11.19
C TYR A 371 -18.89 2.92 -11.43
N VAL A 372 -17.76 2.87 -12.16
CA VAL A 372 -17.07 4.11 -12.52
C VAL A 372 -18.00 5.01 -13.35
N LYS A 373 -17.95 6.33 -13.18
CA LYS A 373 -18.88 7.30 -13.80
C LYS A 373 -19.08 7.08 -15.30
N LYS A 374 -18.01 6.84 -16.04
CA LYS A 374 -18.03 6.54 -17.48
C LYS A 374 -16.75 5.79 -17.87
N PRO A 375 -16.76 5.01 -18.97
CA PRO A 375 -15.54 4.47 -19.54
C PRO A 375 -14.55 5.57 -19.91
N GLY A 376 -13.26 5.36 -19.60
CA GLY A 376 -12.19 6.32 -19.84
C GLY A 376 -12.33 7.62 -19.02
N TYR A 377 -12.93 7.55 -17.85
CA TYR A 377 -13.02 8.70 -16.96
C TYR A 377 -11.63 9.02 -16.40
N VAL A 378 -11.13 10.21 -16.66
CA VAL A 378 -9.93 10.75 -15.99
C VAL A 378 -10.39 11.66 -14.87
N SER A 379 -9.93 11.37 -13.64
CA SER A 379 -10.14 12.21 -12.48
C SER A 379 -8.92 13.09 -12.27
N HIS A 380 -9.14 14.41 -12.24
CA HIS A 380 -8.13 15.42 -11.94
C HIS A 380 -8.21 15.88 -10.47
N THR A 381 -8.95 15.15 -9.65
CA THR A 381 -9.05 15.44 -8.22
C THR A 381 -7.74 15.07 -7.54
N GLN A 382 -7.26 15.95 -6.66
CA GLN A 382 -6.08 15.66 -5.84
C GLN A 382 -6.41 14.58 -4.81
N TYR A 383 -5.69 13.47 -4.89
CA TYR A 383 -5.73 12.34 -3.96
C TYR A 383 -4.36 12.11 -3.34
N GLU A 384 -4.37 11.38 -2.24
CA GLU A 384 -3.20 10.73 -1.61
C GLU A 384 -3.60 9.33 -1.14
N PHE A 385 -2.71 8.53 -0.57
CA PHE A 385 -3.08 7.17 -0.14
C PHE A 385 -4.18 7.17 0.94
N GLY A 386 -4.22 8.19 1.79
CA GLY A 386 -5.33 8.41 2.71
C GLY A 386 -6.70 8.53 2.03
N SER A 387 -6.76 8.88 0.74
CA SER A 387 -8.00 8.94 -0.06
C SER A 387 -8.63 7.57 -0.25
N ILE A 388 -7.81 6.53 -0.38
CA ILE A 388 -8.24 5.12 -0.48
C ILE A 388 -8.83 4.67 0.86
N LEU A 389 -8.14 4.98 1.96
CA LEU A 389 -8.60 4.63 3.31
C LEU A 389 -9.92 5.34 3.63
N ARG A 390 -10.01 6.64 3.32
CA ARG A 390 -11.24 7.41 3.47
C ARG A 390 -12.41 6.82 2.66
N PHE A 391 -12.15 6.33 1.46
CA PHE A 391 -13.18 5.65 0.67
C PHE A 391 -13.67 4.37 1.35
N ILE A 392 -12.75 3.55 1.87
CA ILE A 392 -13.07 2.34 2.64
C ILE A 392 -13.93 2.70 3.85
N GLU A 393 -13.52 3.70 4.62
CA GLU A 393 -14.24 4.17 5.79
C GLU A 393 -15.65 4.64 5.44
N GLN A 394 -15.81 5.45 4.42
CA GLN A 394 -17.10 5.95 3.96
C GLN A 394 -18.00 4.83 3.42
N ASN A 395 -17.42 3.90 2.67
CA ASN A 395 -18.19 2.81 2.07
C ASN A 395 -18.87 1.93 3.11
N TRP A 396 -18.22 1.71 4.27
CA TRP A 396 -18.78 0.89 5.35
C TRP A 396 -19.18 1.67 6.59
N GLY A 397 -19.10 3.00 6.57
CA GLY A 397 -19.45 3.84 7.74
C GLY A 397 -18.53 3.61 8.94
N LEU A 398 -17.25 3.35 8.68
CA LEU A 398 -16.25 3.12 9.72
C LEU A 398 -15.83 4.44 10.37
N LYS A 399 -15.32 4.34 11.59
CA LYS A 399 -14.68 5.48 12.24
C LYS A 399 -13.36 5.79 11.52
N PRO A 400 -13.02 7.05 11.27
CA PRO A 400 -11.74 7.43 10.70
C PRO A 400 -10.55 6.90 11.51
N LEU A 401 -9.43 6.64 10.82
CA LEU A 401 -8.15 6.39 11.49
C LEU A 401 -7.68 7.64 12.23
N GLY A 402 -7.91 8.82 11.63
CA GLY A 402 -7.49 10.11 12.18
C GLY A 402 -6.08 10.50 11.72
N THR A 403 -5.60 9.92 10.64
CA THR A 403 -4.33 10.22 9.97
C THR A 403 -4.59 11.06 8.71
N THR A 404 -3.96 10.78 7.59
CA THR A 404 -4.21 11.51 6.34
C THR A 404 -5.60 11.26 5.74
N ASP A 405 -6.28 10.19 6.14
CA ASP A 405 -7.67 9.90 5.80
C ASP A 405 -8.63 11.06 6.08
N VAL A 406 -8.39 11.83 7.15
CA VAL A 406 -9.27 12.95 7.53
C VAL A 406 -9.10 14.19 6.66
N ARG A 407 -7.91 14.41 6.08
CA ARG A 407 -7.64 15.53 5.18
C ARG A 407 -7.85 15.19 3.70
N ALA A 408 -7.63 13.93 3.35
CA ALA A 408 -7.65 13.47 1.97
C ALA A 408 -9.05 13.58 1.35
N THR A 409 -9.13 13.86 0.06
CA THR A 409 -10.36 13.73 -0.72
C THR A 409 -10.63 12.25 -1.00
N SER A 410 -11.84 11.76 -0.72
CA SER A 410 -12.20 10.37 -1.01
C SER A 410 -12.23 10.10 -2.51
N ILE A 411 -11.74 8.93 -2.93
CA ILE A 411 -11.88 8.46 -4.32
C ILE A 411 -13.33 8.10 -4.70
N GLY A 412 -14.27 8.22 -3.76
CA GLY A 412 -15.69 7.95 -3.97
C GLY A 412 -16.31 8.79 -5.09
N ASP A 413 -15.72 9.95 -5.40
CA ASP A 413 -16.14 10.81 -6.50
C ASP A 413 -15.86 10.23 -7.91
N ILE A 414 -15.06 9.16 -8.02
CA ILE A 414 -14.86 8.42 -9.29
C ILE A 414 -16.06 7.55 -9.64
N PHE A 415 -16.86 7.17 -8.66
CA PHE A 415 -17.98 6.24 -8.81
C PHE A 415 -19.31 6.97 -8.99
N ASP A 416 -20.23 6.34 -9.72
CA ASP A 416 -21.66 6.63 -9.70
C ASP A 416 -22.42 5.36 -9.28
N LEU A 417 -22.73 5.30 -8.00
CA LEU A 417 -23.39 4.15 -7.39
C LEU A 417 -24.90 4.06 -7.74
N GLN A 418 -25.46 4.99 -8.54
CA GLN A 418 -26.82 4.91 -9.07
C GLN A 418 -26.87 4.07 -10.35
N LEU A 419 -25.73 3.85 -11.01
CA LEU A 419 -25.65 3.05 -12.21
C LEU A 419 -26.02 1.57 -11.95
N SER A 420 -26.56 0.91 -12.97
CA SER A 420 -26.55 -0.54 -13.07
C SER A 420 -25.13 -1.03 -13.32
N PRO A 421 -24.73 -2.19 -12.77
CA PRO A 421 -23.38 -2.70 -12.96
C PRO A 421 -23.12 -2.96 -14.46
N ARG A 422 -22.03 -2.42 -14.99
CA ARG A 422 -21.59 -2.65 -16.36
C ARG A 422 -20.92 -4.01 -16.49
N ALA A 423 -21.11 -4.66 -17.64
CA ALA A 423 -20.42 -5.89 -17.96
C ALA A 423 -18.90 -5.67 -17.92
N PHE A 424 -18.18 -6.67 -17.42
CA PHE A 424 -16.73 -6.67 -17.42
C PHE A 424 -16.16 -6.71 -18.84
N GLN A 425 -15.10 -5.96 -19.06
CA GLN A 425 -14.31 -5.99 -20.28
C GLN A 425 -12.91 -6.47 -19.95
N PRO A 426 -12.52 -7.68 -20.38
CA PRO A 426 -11.22 -8.25 -20.09
C PRO A 426 -10.12 -7.54 -20.90
N ALA A 427 -8.94 -7.42 -20.31
CA ALA A 427 -7.78 -6.97 -21.07
C ALA A 427 -7.41 -8.00 -22.14
N PRO A 428 -7.01 -7.56 -23.35
CA PRO A 428 -6.53 -8.49 -24.36
C PRO A 428 -5.21 -9.13 -23.86
N ASP A 429 -5.01 -10.39 -24.26
CA ASP A 429 -3.78 -11.15 -24.02
C ASP A 429 -3.39 -11.33 -22.54
N ALA A 430 -4.36 -11.24 -21.61
CA ALA A 430 -4.10 -11.53 -20.19
C ALA A 430 -3.62 -12.98 -20.00
N MET A 431 -2.54 -13.15 -19.25
CA MET A 431 -2.03 -14.47 -18.90
C MET A 431 -2.99 -15.18 -17.92
N PRO A 432 -3.17 -16.50 -18.02
CA PRO A 432 -4.05 -17.22 -17.10
C PRO A 432 -3.44 -17.26 -15.68
N PRO A 433 -4.26 -17.31 -14.60
CA PRO A 433 -3.79 -17.47 -13.22
C PRO A 433 -2.74 -18.56 -13.03
N SER A 434 -2.94 -19.72 -13.71
CA SER A 434 -2.01 -20.87 -13.65
C SER A 434 -0.59 -20.57 -14.16
N PHE A 435 -0.38 -19.49 -14.90
CA PHE A 435 0.98 -19.06 -15.27
C PHE A 435 1.72 -18.57 -14.02
N PHE A 436 1.08 -17.71 -13.23
CA PHE A 436 1.65 -17.14 -12.01
C PHE A 436 1.74 -18.15 -10.87
N GLU A 437 0.72 -19.02 -10.71
CA GLU A 437 0.72 -20.07 -9.70
C GLU A 437 1.87 -21.09 -9.86
N ARG A 438 2.36 -21.29 -11.09
CA ARG A 438 3.47 -22.22 -11.37
C ARG A 438 4.84 -21.56 -11.41
N ARG A 439 4.89 -20.22 -11.43
CA ARG A 439 6.14 -19.49 -11.47
C ARG A 439 6.76 -19.47 -10.08
N ALA A 440 8.01 -19.90 -9.97
CA ALA A 440 8.76 -19.74 -8.73
C ALA A 440 8.84 -18.26 -8.36
N SER A 441 8.68 -17.95 -7.07
CA SER A 441 8.97 -16.62 -6.56
C SER A 441 10.41 -16.26 -6.92
N SER A 442 10.64 -15.01 -7.37
CA SER A 442 11.99 -14.47 -7.46
C SER A 442 12.57 -14.43 -6.04
N PHE A 443 13.81 -14.84 -5.91
CA PHE A 443 14.58 -14.73 -4.68
C PHE A 443 15.69 -13.68 -4.82
N ASP A 444 15.69 -12.92 -5.91
CA ASP A 444 16.53 -11.73 -6.01
C ASP A 444 15.83 -10.61 -5.23
N PRO A 445 16.53 -9.96 -4.28
CA PRO A 445 15.98 -8.82 -3.58
C PRO A 445 15.47 -7.80 -4.60
N PRO A 446 14.25 -7.27 -4.43
CA PRO A 446 13.76 -6.25 -5.35
C PRO A 446 14.55 -4.95 -5.22
N ASP A 447 15.11 -4.69 -4.06
CA ASP A 447 15.91 -3.49 -3.73
C ASP A 447 17.35 -3.87 -3.37
N ASP A 448 18.30 -3.01 -3.74
CA ASP A 448 19.74 -3.19 -3.45
C ASP A 448 20.10 -2.86 -1.97
N GLU A 449 19.18 -3.03 -1.04
CA GLU A 449 19.28 -2.58 0.35
C GLU A 449 19.69 -3.63 1.36
#